data_115a18cf380a4ac77a984f62ff38af21
#
_entry.id   115a18cf380a4ac77a984f62ff38af21
#
_cell.length_a   1.000
_cell.length_b   1.000
_cell.length_c   1.000
_cell.angle_alpha   90.00
_cell.angle_beta   90.00
_cell.angle_gamma   90.00
#
_symmetry.space_group_name_H-M   'P 1'
#
loop_
_entity.id
_entity.type
_entity.pdbx_description
1 polymer ?
#
loop_
_entity_poly.entity_id
_entity_poly.type
_entity_poly.pdbx_seq_one_letter_code
_entity_poly.pdbx_strand_id
1 'polypeptide(L)'
;DAKTGDQLEQLLSTLSLAVTRFQIEPERSEVPPGDALIVCGPKSAPIGAELINRDPALTFTKAGRRWWIEHRPSGERYGSPADEDQPQNADVAYVARHRTDERVVVHIAGIHAIGSLGAVHYLTANLATLYGETDDKSFSLAVRSTYDGLDITGSELAAGPFVW
;
A
#
# COMPACT_ATOMS: atom_id res chain seq x y z
N ASP A 1 -4.23 -2.25 -11.67
CA ASP A 1 -4.58 -3.00 -10.44
C ASP A 1 -4.81 -4.50 -10.66
N ALA A 2 -5.15 -4.97 -11.89
CA ALA A 2 -5.33 -6.40 -12.15
C ALA A 2 -4.05 -7.21 -11.87
N LYS A 3 -2.89 -6.78 -12.41
CA LYS A 3 -1.59 -7.43 -12.19
C LYS A 3 -1.20 -7.46 -10.69
N THR A 4 -1.50 -6.39 -9.97
CA THR A 4 -1.30 -6.32 -8.51
C THR A 4 -2.13 -7.39 -7.79
N GLY A 5 -3.41 -7.54 -8.17
CA GLY A 5 -4.28 -8.58 -7.64
C GLY A 5 -3.75 -9.98 -7.92
N ASP A 6 -3.29 -10.26 -9.14
CA ASP A 6 -2.77 -11.57 -9.52
C ASP A 6 -1.51 -11.95 -8.71
N GLN A 7 -0.60 -10.98 -8.49
CA GLN A 7 0.59 -11.21 -7.65
C GLN A 7 0.25 -11.39 -6.17
N LEU A 8 -0.76 -10.69 -5.66
CA LEU A 8 -1.24 -10.89 -4.29
C LEU A 8 -1.86 -12.27 -4.10
N GLU A 9 -2.69 -12.72 -5.03
CA GLU A 9 -3.25 -14.08 -4.99
C GLU A 9 -2.14 -15.12 -5.00
N GLN A 10 -1.10 -14.93 -5.81
CA GLN A 10 0.07 -15.80 -5.82
C GLN A 10 0.80 -15.79 -4.47
N LEU A 11 1.06 -14.63 -3.89
CA LEU A 11 1.69 -14.49 -2.56
C LEU A 11 0.85 -15.22 -1.49
N LEU A 12 -0.44 -14.97 -1.43
CA LEU A 12 -1.34 -15.58 -0.45
C LEU A 12 -1.43 -17.11 -0.63
N SER A 13 -1.40 -17.58 -1.87
CA SER A 13 -1.34 -19.01 -2.18
C SER A 13 -0.08 -19.67 -1.64
N THR A 14 1.09 -19.01 -1.71
CA THR A 14 2.33 -19.55 -1.10
C THR A 14 2.24 -19.67 0.42
N LEU A 15 1.36 -18.88 1.04
CA LEU A 15 1.07 -18.93 2.48
C LEU A 15 -0.07 -19.89 2.83
N SER A 16 -0.56 -20.67 1.85
CA SER A 16 -1.70 -21.60 2.00
C SER A 16 -3.01 -20.89 2.40
N LEU A 17 -3.17 -19.63 2.03
CA LEU A 17 -4.38 -18.86 2.28
C LEU A 17 -5.28 -18.90 1.05
N ALA A 18 -6.55 -19.29 1.28
CA ALA A 18 -7.59 -19.21 0.25
C ALA A 18 -8.17 -17.81 0.21
N VAL A 19 -8.31 -17.26 -1.00
CA VAL A 19 -8.84 -15.92 -1.20
C VAL A 19 -10.02 -15.91 -2.17
N THR A 20 -10.93 -14.97 -1.97
CA THR A 20 -11.96 -14.62 -2.94
C THR A 20 -11.74 -13.20 -3.40
N ARG A 21 -11.55 -13.02 -4.70
CA ARG A 21 -11.34 -11.70 -5.30
C ARG A 21 -12.66 -11.10 -5.75
N PHE A 22 -12.85 -9.83 -5.49
CA PHE A 22 -13.96 -9.06 -6.03
C PHE A 22 -13.52 -7.60 -6.28
N GLN A 23 -14.21 -6.96 -7.19
CA GLN A 23 -13.97 -5.55 -7.50
C GLN A 23 -14.71 -4.67 -6.49
N ILE A 24 -13.99 -3.66 -5.97
CA ILE A 24 -14.61 -2.66 -5.10
C ILE A 24 -15.50 -1.75 -5.94
N GLU A 25 -16.75 -1.61 -5.52
CA GLU A 25 -17.65 -0.61 -6.10
C GLU A 25 -17.14 0.79 -5.77
N PRO A 26 -17.15 1.74 -6.75
CA PRO A 26 -16.57 3.08 -6.55
C PRO A 26 -17.16 3.87 -5.38
N GLU A 27 -18.39 3.56 -4.98
CA GLU A 27 -19.10 4.26 -3.89
C GLU A 27 -18.95 3.57 -2.54
N ARG A 28 -18.27 2.42 -2.49
CA ARG A 28 -18.14 1.64 -1.26
C ARG A 28 -17.21 2.32 -0.27
N SER A 29 -17.72 2.56 0.93
CA SER A 29 -16.97 3.09 2.06
C SER A 29 -16.66 2.03 3.14
N GLU A 30 -17.38 0.91 3.12
CA GLU A 30 -17.27 -0.12 4.16
C GLU A 30 -16.33 -1.25 3.74
N VAL A 31 -15.43 -1.62 4.65
CA VAL A 31 -14.61 -2.82 4.51
C VAL A 31 -15.49 -4.05 4.62
N PRO A 32 -15.37 -5.04 3.71
CA PRO A 32 -16.07 -6.32 3.83
C PRO A 32 -15.85 -6.98 5.20
N PRO A 33 -16.79 -7.79 5.69
CA PRO A 33 -16.58 -8.55 6.93
C PRO A 33 -15.42 -9.55 6.80
N GLY A 34 -14.73 -9.80 7.92
CA GLY A 34 -13.56 -10.69 7.97
C GLY A 34 -12.25 -10.00 7.60
N ASP A 35 -11.20 -10.79 7.46
CA ASP A 35 -9.89 -10.32 7.01
C ASP A 35 -9.97 -9.90 5.55
N ALA A 36 -9.32 -8.78 5.24
CA ALA A 36 -9.36 -8.23 3.89
C ALA A 36 -7.99 -7.67 3.48
N LEU A 37 -7.70 -7.79 2.18
CA LEU A 37 -6.62 -7.12 1.52
C LEU A 37 -7.22 -6.18 0.47
N ILE A 38 -6.95 -4.88 0.60
CA ILE A 38 -7.55 -3.83 -0.22
C ILE A 38 -6.46 -3.13 -1.02
N VAL A 39 -6.65 -3.09 -2.34
CA VAL A 39 -5.77 -2.38 -3.27
C VAL A 39 -6.55 -1.23 -3.88
N CYS A 40 -6.43 -0.05 -3.31
CA CYS A 40 -7.01 1.17 -3.87
C CYS A 40 -6.37 2.41 -3.25
N GLY A 41 -6.17 3.43 -4.04
CA GLY A 41 -5.77 4.75 -3.55
C GLY A 41 -6.96 5.59 -3.06
N PRO A 42 -6.70 6.70 -2.35
CA PRO A 42 -7.74 7.59 -1.83
C PRO A 42 -8.58 8.26 -2.92
N LYS A 43 -8.10 8.20 -4.16
CA LYS A 43 -8.80 8.72 -5.36
C LYS A 43 -9.82 7.75 -5.94
N SER A 44 -9.67 6.46 -5.65
CA SER A 44 -10.36 5.39 -6.38
C SER A 44 -11.67 4.99 -5.70
N ALA A 45 -11.71 5.01 -4.37
CA ALA A 45 -12.90 4.68 -3.59
C ALA A 45 -12.83 5.30 -2.19
N PRO A 46 -13.97 5.67 -1.57
CA PRO A 46 -14.03 6.22 -0.21
C PRO A 46 -13.41 5.31 0.85
N ILE A 47 -13.50 4.00 0.67
CA ILE A 47 -12.91 3.01 1.57
C ILE A 47 -11.38 3.21 1.75
N GLY A 48 -10.66 3.54 0.68
CA GLY A 48 -9.23 3.82 0.76
C GLY A 48 -8.94 5.07 1.59
N ALA A 49 -9.70 6.14 1.37
CA ALA A 49 -9.56 7.38 2.13
C ALA A 49 -9.86 7.16 3.63
N GLU A 50 -10.91 6.38 3.94
CA GLU A 50 -11.28 6.09 5.33
C GLU A 50 -10.21 5.30 6.07
N LEU A 51 -9.63 4.27 5.44
CA LEU A 51 -8.54 3.49 6.03
C LEU A 51 -7.30 4.36 6.29
N ILE A 52 -6.92 5.21 5.32
CA ILE A 52 -5.80 6.13 5.48
C ILE A 52 -6.06 7.14 6.61
N ASN A 53 -7.29 7.62 6.78
CA ASN A 53 -7.62 8.54 7.87
C ASN A 53 -7.47 7.93 9.27
N ARG A 54 -7.51 6.61 9.40
CA ARG A 54 -7.28 5.88 10.66
C ARG A 54 -5.80 5.69 10.98
N ASP A 55 -4.92 5.94 10.03
CA ASP A 55 -3.47 5.81 10.21
C ASP A 55 -2.92 7.05 10.95
N PRO A 56 -2.32 6.89 12.13
CA PRO A 56 -1.74 8.02 12.87
C PRO A 56 -0.41 8.48 12.30
N ALA A 57 0.27 7.66 11.51
CA ALA A 57 1.62 7.92 11.02
C ALA A 57 1.67 8.47 9.60
N LEU A 58 0.96 7.85 8.66
CA LEU A 58 1.02 8.21 7.26
C LEU A 58 -0.33 8.71 6.73
N THR A 59 -0.27 9.57 5.73
CA THR A 59 -1.45 10.05 5.00
C THR A 59 -1.10 10.36 3.56
N PHE A 60 -2.13 10.52 2.72
CA PHE A 60 -1.96 11.07 1.38
C PHE A 60 -2.29 12.55 1.38
N THR A 61 -1.41 13.36 0.81
CA THR A 61 -1.61 14.79 0.59
C THR A 61 -1.49 15.12 -0.89
N LYS A 62 -2.18 16.18 -1.32
CA LYS A 62 -2.13 16.67 -2.70
C LYS A 62 -1.63 18.10 -2.71
N ALA A 63 -0.58 18.37 -3.48
CA ALA A 63 -0.07 19.71 -3.73
C ALA A 63 -0.01 19.96 -5.25
N GLY A 64 -0.85 20.86 -5.75
CA GLY A 64 -1.04 21.07 -7.18
C GLY A 64 -1.60 19.82 -7.86
N ARG A 65 -0.83 19.26 -8.81
CA ARG A 65 -1.19 18.03 -9.53
C ARG A 65 -0.59 16.77 -8.93
N ARG A 66 0.39 16.91 -8.01
CA ARG A 66 1.16 15.79 -7.45
C ARG A 66 0.53 15.28 -6.17
N TRP A 67 0.62 13.97 -5.97
CA TRP A 67 0.28 13.30 -4.75
C TRP A 67 1.55 12.91 -3.98
N TRP A 68 1.42 12.91 -2.65
CA TRP A 68 2.49 12.59 -1.73
C TRP A 68 1.97 11.66 -0.66
N ILE A 69 2.80 10.74 -0.20
CA ILE A 69 2.62 10.07 1.08
C ILE A 69 3.37 10.92 2.10
N GLU A 70 2.68 11.39 3.13
CA GLU A 70 3.23 12.31 4.12
C GLU A 70 3.26 11.65 5.49
N HIS A 71 4.40 11.71 6.17
CA HIS A 71 4.52 11.32 7.56
C HIS A 71 3.96 12.43 8.45
N ARG A 72 2.81 12.17 9.07
CA ARG A 72 2.04 13.17 9.83
C ARG A 72 2.85 13.88 10.93
N PRO A 73 3.65 13.15 11.78
CA PRO A 73 4.40 13.81 12.84
C PRO A 73 5.51 14.74 12.36
N SER A 74 6.24 14.39 11.29
CA SER A 74 7.39 15.19 10.81
C SER A 74 7.06 16.10 9.63
N GLY A 75 5.96 15.83 8.91
CA GLY A 75 5.65 16.50 7.65
C GLY A 75 6.54 16.07 6.48
N GLU A 76 7.36 15.05 6.65
CA GLU A 76 8.20 14.50 5.58
C GLU A 76 7.33 13.87 4.50
N ARG A 77 7.71 14.08 3.23
CA ARG A 77 6.90 13.70 2.07
C ARG A 77 7.66 12.79 1.12
N TYR A 78 6.97 11.76 0.66
CA TYR A 78 7.45 10.77 -0.30
C TYR A 78 6.59 10.87 -1.56
N GLY A 79 7.17 11.37 -2.64
CA GLY A 79 6.50 11.55 -3.92
C GLY A 79 6.90 10.51 -4.94
N SER A 80 6.10 10.37 -5.98
CA SER A 80 6.46 9.53 -7.13
C SER A 80 7.56 10.21 -7.96
N PRO A 81 8.73 9.57 -8.15
CA PRO A 81 9.74 10.09 -9.07
C PRO A 81 9.28 10.17 -10.53
N ALA A 82 8.23 9.45 -10.89
CA ALA A 82 7.60 9.56 -12.21
C ALA A 82 6.91 10.92 -12.44
N ASP A 83 6.58 11.64 -11.36
CA ASP A 83 5.93 12.97 -11.42
C ASP A 83 6.94 14.14 -11.37
N GLU A 84 8.23 13.85 -11.33
CA GLU A 84 9.28 14.88 -11.30
C GLU A 84 9.48 15.53 -12.68
N ASP A 85 10.14 16.70 -12.70
CA ASP A 85 10.44 17.41 -13.97
C ASP A 85 11.35 16.60 -14.89
N GLN A 86 12.16 15.71 -14.31
CA GLN A 86 12.92 14.67 -15.01
C GLN A 86 12.39 13.30 -14.53
N PRO A 87 11.33 12.78 -15.17
CA PRO A 87 10.66 11.57 -14.73
C PRO A 87 11.61 10.37 -14.69
N GLN A 88 11.52 9.59 -13.61
CA GLN A 88 12.22 8.33 -13.46
C GLN A 88 11.20 7.19 -13.47
N ASN A 89 11.61 6.01 -13.90
CA ASN A 89 10.80 4.80 -13.81
C ASN A 89 10.77 4.28 -12.36
N ALA A 90 10.17 5.06 -11.49
CA ALA A 90 10.01 4.73 -10.08
C ALA A 90 8.70 5.32 -9.54
N ASP A 91 8.14 4.67 -8.53
CA ASP A 91 6.92 5.10 -7.86
C ASP A 91 6.99 4.82 -6.37
N VAL A 92 6.06 5.41 -5.62
CA VAL A 92 5.95 5.21 -4.18
C VAL A 92 4.56 4.69 -3.84
N ALA A 93 4.50 3.77 -2.90
CA ALA A 93 3.27 3.20 -2.40
C ALA A 93 3.21 3.20 -0.87
N TYR A 94 2.01 3.34 -0.37
CA TYR A 94 1.61 3.13 1.00
C TYR A 94 1.21 1.67 1.21
N VAL A 95 1.62 1.11 2.35
CA VAL A 95 1.16 -0.18 2.85
C VAL A 95 0.80 -0.01 4.31
N ALA A 96 -0.35 -0.51 4.73
CA ALA A 96 -0.71 -0.57 6.13
C ALA A 96 -1.40 -1.89 6.50
N ARG A 97 -1.20 -2.30 7.74
CA ARG A 97 -1.99 -3.32 8.42
C ARG A 97 -2.78 -2.65 9.53
N HIS A 98 -4.09 -2.65 9.39
CA HIS A 98 -5.02 -2.21 10.42
C HIS A 98 -5.55 -3.44 11.14
N ARG A 99 -5.22 -3.58 12.40
CA ARG A 99 -5.69 -4.68 13.22
C ARG A 99 -6.73 -4.20 14.22
N THR A 100 -7.80 -4.94 14.33
CA THR A 100 -8.80 -4.84 15.41
C THR A 100 -8.95 -6.21 16.06
N ASP A 101 -9.70 -6.30 17.16
CA ASP A 101 -9.97 -7.57 17.84
C ASP A 101 -10.71 -8.58 16.94
N GLU A 102 -11.43 -8.07 15.93
CA GLU A 102 -12.28 -8.89 15.07
C GLU A 102 -11.64 -9.27 13.73
N ARG A 103 -10.66 -8.48 13.23
CA ARG A 103 -10.12 -8.67 11.88
C ARG A 103 -8.82 -7.93 11.62
N VAL A 104 -8.14 -8.37 10.56
CA VAL A 104 -6.98 -7.71 9.96
C VAL A 104 -7.35 -7.17 8.57
N VAL A 105 -7.06 -5.90 8.35
CA VAL A 105 -7.18 -5.28 7.02
C VAL A 105 -5.80 -4.82 6.56
N VAL A 106 -5.32 -5.37 5.46
CA VAL A 106 -4.11 -4.89 4.78
C VAL A 106 -4.53 -3.96 3.65
N HIS A 107 -4.02 -2.74 3.66
CA HIS A 107 -4.30 -1.74 2.65
C HIS A 107 -3.04 -1.38 1.86
N ILE A 108 -3.12 -1.44 0.55
CA ILE A 108 -2.05 -1.10 -0.40
C ILE A 108 -2.55 0.00 -1.33
N ALA A 109 -1.81 1.10 -1.42
CA ALA A 109 -2.17 2.24 -2.26
C ALA A 109 -0.92 2.88 -2.88
N GLY A 110 -0.71 2.71 -4.17
CA GLY A 110 0.31 3.43 -4.93
C GLY A 110 -0.10 4.87 -5.23
N ILE A 111 0.88 5.76 -5.37
CA ILE A 111 0.63 7.09 -5.97
C ILE A 111 0.11 6.87 -7.40
N HIS A 112 0.72 5.96 -8.14
CA HIS A 112 0.20 5.37 -9.38
C HIS A 112 -0.04 3.86 -9.20
N ALA A 113 -0.70 3.24 -10.17
CA ALA A 113 -1.00 1.80 -10.11
C ALA A 113 0.26 0.93 -10.03
N ILE A 114 1.35 1.34 -10.66
CA ILE A 114 2.63 0.63 -10.66
C ILE A 114 3.26 0.61 -9.24
N GLY A 115 3.05 1.63 -8.43
CA GLY A 115 3.49 1.67 -7.04
C GLY A 115 2.84 0.57 -6.21
N SER A 116 1.55 0.30 -6.40
CA SER A 116 0.87 -0.81 -5.73
C SER A 116 1.52 -2.16 -6.08
N LEU A 117 1.93 -2.36 -7.33
CA LEU A 117 2.65 -3.55 -7.76
C LEU A 117 4.03 -3.64 -7.08
N GLY A 118 4.74 -2.51 -6.98
CA GLY A 118 6.01 -2.40 -6.26
C GLY A 118 5.90 -2.72 -4.77
N ALA A 119 4.80 -2.31 -4.13
CA ALA A 119 4.52 -2.68 -2.74
C ALA A 119 4.35 -4.19 -2.57
N VAL A 120 3.65 -4.87 -3.49
CA VAL A 120 3.52 -6.34 -3.45
C VAL A 120 4.87 -7.02 -3.65
N HIS A 121 5.70 -6.52 -4.55
CA HIS A 121 7.07 -7.02 -4.73
C HIS A 121 7.88 -6.90 -3.43
N TYR A 122 7.82 -5.75 -2.75
CA TYR A 122 8.46 -5.54 -1.46
C TYR A 122 7.95 -6.51 -0.39
N LEU A 123 6.64 -6.64 -0.24
CA LEU A 123 6.03 -7.54 0.73
C LEU A 123 6.45 -8.99 0.48
N THR A 124 6.48 -9.44 -0.77
CA THR A 124 6.89 -10.81 -1.12
C THR A 124 8.30 -11.12 -0.64
N ALA A 125 9.21 -10.16 -0.76
CA ALA A 125 10.61 -10.34 -0.36
C ALA A 125 10.87 -10.15 1.14
N ASN A 126 10.03 -9.37 1.84
CA ASN A 126 10.34 -8.89 3.19
C ASN A 126 9.29 -9.27 4.25
N LEU A 127 8.32 -10.10 3.93
CA LEU A 127 7.18 -10.40 4.81
C LEU A 127 7.61 -10.92 6.18
N ALA A 128 8.57 -11.84 6.23
CA ALA A 128 9.05 -12.42 7.49
C ALA A 128 9.79 -11.39 8.36
N THR A 129 10.64 -10.55 7.75
CA THR A 129 11.35 -9.48 8.44
C THR A 129 10.35 -8.45 8.99
N LEU A 130 9.41 -8.04 8.16
CA LEU A 130 8.38 -7.08 8.53
C LEU A 130 7.52 -7.60 9.70
N TYR A 131 7.15 -8.89 9.67
CA TYR A 131 6.43 -9.50 10.78
C TYR A 131 7.27 -9.51 12.05
N GLY A 132 8.56 -9.83 11.97
CA GLY A 132 9.49 -9.79 13.12
C GLY A 132 9.61 -8.40 13.75
N GLU A 133 9.51 -7.32 12.96
CA GLU A 133 9.59 -5.93 13.43
C GLU A 133 8.26 -5.38 13.96
N THR A 134 7.14 -5.82 13.42
CA THR A 134 5.82 -5.27 13.73
C THR A 134 4.94 -6.18 14.59
N ASP A 135 5.36 -7.45 14.74
CA ASP A 135 4.61 -8.47 15.45
C ASP A 135 3.14 -8.49 14.99
N ASP A 136 2.22 -8.54 15.93
CA ASP A 136 0.78 -8.60 15.70
C ASP A 136 0.09 -7.21 15.73
N LYS A 137 0.85 -6.13 15.60
CA LYS A 137 0.37 -4.76 15.75
C LYS A 137 -0.04 -4.15 14.41
N SER A 138 -0.84 -3.08 14.47
CA SER A 138 -1.05 -2.21 13.34
C SER A 138 0.24 -1.50 12.96
N PHE A 139 0.45 -1.27 11.69
CA PHE A 139 1.59 -0.51 11.19
C PHE A 139 1.28 0.11 9.84
N SER A 140 2.06 1.11 9.45
CA SER A 140 2.14 1.59 8.08
C SER A 140 3.58 1.85 7.65
N LEU A 141 3.80 1.82 6.35
CA LEU A 141 5.09 2.09 5.74
C LEU A 141 4.92 2.65 4.32
N ALA A 142 5.96 3.30 3.82
CA ALA A 142 6.08 3.69 2.42
C ALA A 142 7.16 2.85 1.73
N VAL A 143 6.86 2.38 0.53
CA VAL A 143 7.76 1.61 -0.33
C VAL A 143 8.07 2.42 -1.57
N ARG A 144 9.34 2.54 -1.93
CA ARG A 144 9.78 3.01 -3.23
C ARG A 144 10.09 1.81 -4.11
N SER A 145 9.65 1.84 -5.36
CA SER A 145 9.94 0.81 -6.34
C SER A 145 10.43 1.41 -7.65
N THR A 146 11.29 0.66 -8.34
CA THR A 146 11.73 0.93 -9.70
C THR A 146 11.13 -0.09 -10.65
N TYR A 147 10.93 0.29 -11.92
CA TYR A 147 10.26 -0.56 -12.88
C TYR A 147 10.76 -0.35 -14.31
N ASP A 148 10.55 -1.35 -15.14
CA ASP A 148 10.69 -1.28 -16.60
C ASP A 148 9.38 -1.78 -17.23
N GLY A 149 8.64 -0.87 -17.87
CA GLY A 149 7.28 -1.15 -18.30
C GLY A 149 6.36 -1.51 -17.13
N LEU A 150 5.92 -2.77 -17.06
CA LEU A 150 5.11 -3.30 -15.96
C LEU A 150 5.90 -4.26 -15.05
N ASP A 151 7.19 -4.39 -15.23
CA ASP A 151 8.02 -5.28 -14.43
C ASP A 151 8.75 -4.49 -13.34
N ILE A 152 8.55 -4.87 -12.09
CA ILE A 152 9.25 -4.26 -10.96
C ILE A 152 10.68 -4.79 -10.96
N THR A 153 11.63 -3.87 -11.06
CA THR A 153 13.08 -4.16 -11.10
C THR A 153 13.74 -4.06 -9.72
N GLY A 154 13.08 -3.39 -8.77
CA GLY A 154 13.54 -3.27 -7.40
C GLY A 154 12.49 -2.62 -6.51
N SER A 155 12.57 -2.90 -5.21
CA SER A 155 11.76 -2.24 -4.21
C SER A 155 12.51 -2.13 -2.89
N GLU A 156 12.29 -1.04 -2.17
CA GLU A 156 12.94 -0.73 -0.91
C GLU A 156 12.01 0.01 0.04
N LEU A 157 12.29 -0.06 1.33
CA LEU A 157 11.58 0.72 2.33
C LEU A 157 11.97 2.20 2.19
N ALA A 158 11.00 3.06 1.97
CA ALA A 158 11.20 4.50 1.93
C ALA A 158 10.96 5.14 3.32
N ALA A 159 10.00 4.62 4.08
CA ALA A 159 9.71 5.09 5.44
C ALA A 159 8.97 4.02 6.26
N GLY A 160 9.17 4.01 7.58
CA GLY A 160 8.57 3.07 8.51
C GLY A 160 9.42 1.81 8.73
N PRO A 161 8.84 0.70 9.23
CA PRO A 161 7.44 0.61 9.64
C PRO A 161 7.13 1.47 10.88
N PHE A 162 6.04 2.21 10.82
CA PHE A 162 5.49 2.95 11.95
C PHE A 162 4.41 2.09 12.62
N VAL A 163 4.62 1.71 13.86
CA VAL A 163 3.79 0.74 14.61
C VAL A 163 2.91 1.46 15.62
N TRP A 164 1.63 1.07 15.74
CA TRP A 164 0.68 1.58 16.75
C TRP A 164 -0.28 0.50 17.25
#